data_0c1736a5ce9ec5c32858fb6ad9456400
#
_entry.id   0c1736a5ce9ec5c32858fb6ad9456400
#
_cell.length_a   1.000
_cell.length_b   1.000
_cell.length_c   1.000
_cell.angle_alpha   90.00
_cell.angle_beta   90.00
_cell.angle_gamma   90.00
#
_symmetry.space_group_name_H-M   'P 1'
#
loop_
_entity.id
_entity.type
_entity.pdbx_description
1 polymer ?
#
loop_
_entity_poly.entity_id
_entity_poly.type
_entity_poly.pdbx_seq_one_letter_code
_entity_poly.pdbx_strand_id
1 'polypeptide(L)'
;MAFKKEIVEIIEPRDVFVGNPKAEVTLEEFGEYESEVCAKANEVVKELLEKYEGKIRFNFRHFPLTKIHQRSLKAGEAAVATAQEGKFWEMHNILFANRRNLGTTSLKLHSKEAGVKSKKFLDDLVNAT
;
A
#
# COMPACT_ATOMS: atom_id res chain seq x y z
N MET A 1 -21.10 -1.26 13.44
CA MET A 1 -20.63 -1.36 13.43
C MET A 1 -20.26 -1.26 13.04
N ALA A 2 -20.12 -0.86 12.89
CA ALA A 2 -19.55 -0.73 12.76
C ALA A 2 -19.06 -0.88 12.02
N PHE A 3 -18.84 -0.81 11.44
CA PHE A 3 -18.12 -0.96 10.90
C PHE A 3 -17.86 -0.86 9.67
N LYS A 4 -18.34 -0.46 8.90
CA LYS A 4 -18.20 -0.51 7.54
C LYS A 4 -17.70 0.72 6.93
N LYS A 5 -18.11 1.88 7.31
CA LYS A 5 -17.46 3.12 6.93
C LYS A 5 -16.04 3.17 7.44
N GLU A 6 -15.74 2.35 8.39
CA GLU A 6 -14.39 2.24 8.85
C GLU A 6 -13.45 1.78 7.76
N ILE A 7 -13.97 1.03 6.80
CA ILE A 7 -13.15 0.57 5.70
C ILE A 7 -12.62 1.76 4.91
N VAL A 8 -13.48 2.75 4.69
CA VAL A 8 -13.06 3.94 3.97
C VAL A 8 -11.99 4.68 4.73
N GLU A 9 -12.13 4.76 6.04
CA GLU A 9 -11.16 5.45 6.87
C GLU A 9 -9.80 4.77 6.84
N ILE A 10 -9.81 3.44 6.77
CA ILE A 10 -8.56 2.69 6.73
C ILE A 10 -7.73 3.03 5.52
N ILE A 11 -8.36 3.28 4.39
CA ILE A 11 -7.61 3.55 3.18
C ILE A 11 -7.28 5.01 2.98
N GLU A 12 -7.66 5.86 3.90
CA GLU A 12 -7.23 7.25 3.82
C GLU A 12 -5.77 7.32 4.19
N PRO A 13 -4.91 7.64 3.24
CA PRO A 13 -3.46 7.63 3.49
C PRO A 13 -3.04 8.97 4.08
N ARG A 14 -3.11 9.09 5.35
CA ARG A 14 -2.79 10.36 5.92
C ARG A 14 -1.31 10.62 6.03
N ASP A 15 -0.60 9.80 6.66
CA ASP A 15 0.78 10.11 6.98
C ASP A 15 1.69 8.94 6.69
N VAL A 16 1.40 8.26 5.59
CA VAL A 16 2.24 7.13 5.20
C VAL A 16 3.29 7.64 4.24
N PHE A 17 4.41 8.04 4.80
CA PHE A 17 5.53 8.56 4.01
C PHE A 17 6.66 7.56 3.99
N VAL A 18 7.33 7.51 2.85
CA VAL A 18 8.56 6.75 2.68
C VAL A 18 9.68 7.75 2.46
N GLY A 19 10.83 7.51 3.05
CA GLY A 19 11.96 8.42 2.93
C GLY A 19 12.05 9.34 4.14
N ASN A 20 12.81 10.41 3.98
CA ASN A 20 13.05 11.34 5.08
C ASN A 20 11.81 12.20 5.36
N PRO A 21 11.18 12.06 6.55
CA PRO A 21 9.97 12.84 6.84
C PRO A 21 10.22 14.35 6.89
N LYS A 22 11.47 14.77 6.98
CA LYS A 22 11.82 16.19 7.02
C LYS A 22 12.34 16.71 5.69
N ALA A 23 12.25 15.92 4.63
CA ALA A 23 12.73 16.33 3.31
C ALA A 23 11.94 17.53 2.81
N GLU A 24 12.62 18.41 2.10
CA GLU A 24 11.97 19.59 1.55
C GLU A 24 11.07 19.28 0.36
N VAL A 25 11.36 18.19 -0.34
CA VAL A 25 10.59 17.81 -1.52
C VAL A 25 9.71 16.62 -1.17
N THR A 26 8.41 16.77 -1.42
CA THR A 26 7.46 15.67 -1.26
C THR A 26 7.00 15.25 -2.64
N LEU A 27 7.16 13.96 -2.92
CA LEU A 27 6.65 13.35 -4.14
C LEU A 27 5.36 12.65 -3.77
N GLU A 28 4.26 13.06 -4.37
CA GLU A 28 2.96 12.50 -4.06
C GLU A 28 2.37 11.83 -5.28
N GLU A 29 1.94 10.60 -5.12
CA GLU A 29 1.34 9.85 -6.22
C GLU A 29 -0.05 9.38 -5.83
N PHE A 30 -1.02 9.56 -6.74
CA PHE A 30 -2.35 8.98 -6.59
C PHE A 30 -2.41 7.75 -7.48
N GLY A 31 -2.63 6.59 -6.88
CA GLY A 31 -2.61 5.37 -7.66
C GLY A 31 -3.26 4.18 -6.96
N GLU A 32 -3.14 3.02 -7.57
CA GLU A 32 -3.69 1.80 -7.00
C GLU A 32 -2.94 0.58 -7.56
N TYR A 33 -3.08 -0.57 -6.88
CA TYR A 33 -2.14 -1.67 -7.06
C TYR A 33 -2.43 -2.59 -8.24
N GLU A 34 -3.60 -2.51 -8.85
CA GLU A 34 -3.85 -3.31 -10.04
C GLU A 34 -3.41 -2.60 -11.32
N SER A 35 -3.08 -1.32 -11.23
CA SER A 35 -2.73 -0.52 -12.40
C SER A 35 -1.33 -0.82 -12.87
N GLU A 36 -1.21 -1.18 -14.16
CA GLU A 36 0.09 -1.40 -14.77
C GLU A 36 0.90 -0.10 -14.84
N VAL A 37 0.22 1.00 -15.12
CA VAL A 37 0.89 2.30 -15.19
C VAL A 37 1.47 2.67 -13.82
N CYS A 38 0.70 2.44 -12.77
CA CYS A 38 1.19 2.73 -11.42
C CYS A 38 2.34 1.81 -11.04
N ALA A 39 2.31 0.55 -11.47
CA ALA A 39 3.42 -0.36 -11.20
C ALA A 39 4.69 0.13 -11.89
N LYS A 40 4.57 0.62 -13.11
CA LYS A 40 5.75 1.16 -13.82
C LYS A 40 6.24 2.44 -13.15
N ALA A 41 5.32 3.29 -12.70
CA ALA A 41 5.69 4.50 -11.99
C ALA A 41 6.43 4.17 -10.70
N ASN A 42 6.05 3.07 -10.04
CA ASN A 42 6.71 2.66 -8.81
C ASN A 42 8.18 2.37 -9.01
N GLU A 43 8.56 1.80 -10.17
CA GLU A 43 9.97 1.55 -10.45
C GLU A 43 10.75 2.85 -10.50
N VAL A 44 10.15 3.89 -11.09
CA VAL A 44 10.79 5.21 -11.15
C VAL A 44 10.89 5.79 -9.74
N VAL A 45 9.84 5.66 -8.94
CA VAL A 45 9.86 6.15 -7.56
C VAL A 45 10.96 5.49 -6.76
N LYS A 46 11.14 4.18 -6.92
CA LYS A 46 12.20 3.47 -6.21
C LYS A 46 13.58 4.03 -6.58
N GLU A 47 13.79 4.29 -7.87
CA GLU A 47 15.06 4.86 -8.32
C GLU A 47 15.28 6.26 -7.76
N LEU A 48 14.22 7.08 -7.73
CA LEU A 48 14.34 8.44 -7.21
C LEU A 48 14.64 8.45 -5.72
N LEU A 49 14.00 7.58 -4.95
CA LEU A 49 14.26 7.50 -3.52
C LEU A 49 15.68 7.06 -3.24
N GLU A 50 16.22 6.19 -4.08
CA GLU A 50 17.59 5.72 -3.92
C GLU A 50 18.60 6.80 -4.33
N LYS A 51 18.35 7.42 -5.50
CA LYS A 51 19.28 8.41 -6.03
C LYS A 51 19.33 9.66 -5.17
N TYR A 52 18.21 10.09 -4.63
CA TYR A 52 18.11 11.30 -3.83
C TYR A 52 17.82 10.99 -2.37
N GLU A 53 18.47 9.98 -1.86
CA GLU A 53 18.28 9.53 -0.48
C GLU A 53 18.38 10.68 0.50
N GLY A 54 17.39 10.80 1.38
CA GLY A 54 17.36 11.84 2.40
C GLY A 54 16.82 13.17 1.91
N LYS A 55 16.65 13.36 0.60
CA LYS A 55 16.20 14.64 0.03
C LYS A 55 14.76 14.63 -0.41
N ILE A 56 14.14 13.45 -0.51
CA ILE A 56 12.77 13.30 -0.95
C ILE A 56 12.00 12.46 0.05
N ARG A 57 10.76 12.81 0.27
CA ARG A 57 9.82 11.90 0.92
C ARG A 57 8.72 11.60 -0.07
N PHE A 58 8.19 10.37 0.00
CA PHE A 58 7.19 9.90 -0.92
C PHE A 58 5.91 9.57 -0.18
N ASN A 59 4.78 10.06 -0.69
CA ASN A 59 3.48 9.75 -0.15
C ASN A 59 2.61 9.16 -1.25
N PHE A 60 2.14 7.94 -1.03
CA PHE A 60 1.27 7.27 -1.98
C PHE A 60 -0.17 7.38 -1.48
N ARG A 61 -1.02 8.01 -2.29
CA ARG A 61 -2.43 8.18 -1.96
C ARG A 61 -3.24 7.22 -2.79
N HIS A 62 -4.01 6.39 -2.12
CA HIS A 62 -4.79 5.36 -2.77
C HIS A 62 -5.97 5.98 -3.51
N PHE A 63 -6.12 5.58 -4.77
CA PHE A 63 -7.22 6.04 -5.60
C PHE A 63 -7.75 4.83 -6.37
N PRO A 64 -8.47 3.92 -5.67
CA PRO A 64 -8.88 2.65 -6.27
C PRO A 64 -9.94 2.84 -7.34
N LEU A 65 -9.67 2.26 -8.51
CA LEU A 65 -10.60 2.30 -9.64
C LEU A 65 -11.43 1.03 -9.62
N THR A 66 -12.32 0.91 -8.63
CA THR A 66 -12.99 -0.35 -8.33
C THR A 66 -13.91 -0.85 -9.45
N LYS A 67 -14.34 0.03 -10.35
CA LYS A 67 -15.15 -0.41 -11.49
C LYS A 67 -14.32 -1.16 -12.52
N ILE A 68 -13.02 -0.89 -12.57
CA ILE A 68 -12.11 -1.50 -13.52
C ILE A 68 -11.24 -2.53 -12.82
N HIS A 69 -10.78 -2.19 -11.63
CA HIS A 69 -9.86 -3.01 -10.85
C HIS A 69 -10.51 -3.36 -9.52
N GLN A 70 -11.18 -4.51 -9.50
CA GLN A 70 -12.06 -4.85 -8.40
C GLN A 70 -11.35 -5.11 -7.07
N ARG A 71 -10.07 -5.43 -7.11
CA ARG A 71 -9.32 -5.78 -5.90
C ARG A 71 -8.45 -4.66 -5.39
N SER A 72 -8.43 -3.51 -6.08
CA SER A 72 -7.54 -2.43 -5.70
C SER A 72 -7.90 -1.83 -4.35
N LEU A 73 -9.18 -1.77 -4.01
CA LEU A 73 -9.60 -1.23 -2.72
C LEU A 73 -9.06 -2.05 -1.57
N LYS A 74 -9.24 -3.37 -1.63
CA LYS A 74 -8.79 -4.25 -0.56
C LYS A 74 -7.27 -4.25 -0.46
N ALA A 75 -6.59 -4.22 -1.59
CA ALA A 75 -5.13 -4.15 -1.59
C ALA A 75 -4.66 -2.85 -0.94
N GLY A 76 -5.34 -1.74 -1.24
CA GLY A 76 -5.01 -0.47 -0.61
C GLY A 76 -5.21 -0.49 0.89
N GLU A 77 -6.31 -1.09 1.34
CA GLU A 77 -6.56 -1.23 2.78
C GLU A 77 -5.47 -2.05 3.45
N ALA A 78 -5.04 -3.13 2.79
CA ALA A 78 -3.99 -3.98 3.34
C ALA A 78 -2.67 -3.21 3.44
N ALA A 79 -2.35 -2.43 2.43
CA ALA A 79 -1.11 -1.66 2.42
C ALA A 79 -1.09 -0.65 3.56
N VAL A 80 -2.19 0.08 3.74
CA VAL A 80 -2.26 1.08 4.81
C VAL A 80 -2.17 0.40 6.17
N ALA A 81 -2.83 -0.75 6.32
CA ALA A 81 -2.78 -1.48 7.58
C ALA A 81 -1.36 -1.94 7.92
N THR A 82 -0.56 -2.31 6.92
CA THR A 82 0.82 -2.73 7.19
C THR A 82 1.68 -1.56 7.68
N ALA A 83 1.26 -0.34 7.42
CA ALA A 83 2.00 0.82 7.90
C ALA A 83 2.03 0.86 9.42
N GLN A 84 1.02 0.31 10.09
CA GLN A 84 0.97 0.26 11.53
C GLN A 84 2.09 -0.59 12.13
N GLU A 85 2.63 -1.51 11.34
CA GLU A 85 3.75 -2.34 11.77
C GLU A 85 5.05 -1.92 11.10
N GLY A 86 5.08 -0.74 10.49
CA GLY A 86 6.28 -0.22 9.85
C GLY A 86 6.66 -0.95 8.56
N LYS A 87 5.69 -1.59 7.91
CA LYS A 87 5.96 -2.44 6.75
C LYS A 87 5.29 -1.95 5.48
N PHE A 88 4.90 -0.68 5.44
CA PHE A 88 4.19 -0.15 4.28
C PHE A 88 5.01 -0.27 2.99
N TRP A 89 6.26 0.17 3.02
CA TRP A 89 7.07 0.20 1.80
C TRP A 89 7.30 -1.21 1.25
N GLU A 90 7.56 -2.15 2.13
CA GLU A 90 7.73 -3.54 1.74
C GLU A 90 6.46 -4.09 1.09
N MET A 91 5.31 -3.86 1.73
CA MET A 91 4.04 -4.34 1.20
C MET A 91 3.69 -3.65 -0.12
N HIS A 92 3.93 -2.35 -0.18
CA HIS A 92 3.68 -1.54 -1.37
C HIS A 92 4.39 -2.12 -2.59
N ASN A 93 5.67 -2.44 -2.44
CA ASN A 93 6.45 -2.98 -3.55
C ASN A 93 6.03 -4.39 -3.92
N ILE A 94 5.69 -5.21 -2.93
CA ILE A 94 5.22 -6.57 -3.18
C ILE A 94 3.89 -6.55 -3.94
N LEU A 95 2.99 -5.66 -3.57
CA LEU A 95 1.70 -5.56 -4.24
C LEU A 95 1.85 -5.18 -5.71
N PHE A 96 2.70 -4.22 -6.01
CA PHE A 96 2.93 -3.86 -7.41
C PHE A 96 3.59 -4.99 -8.20
N ALA A 97 4.45 -5.76 -7.55
CA ALA A 97 5.10 -6.90 -8.21
C ALA A 97 4.11 -8.04 -8.46
N ASN A 98 2.98 -8.04 -7.76
CA ASN A 98 1.98 -9.11 -7.85
C ASN A 98 0.60 -8.56 -8.18
N ARG A 99 0.54 -7.56 -9.02
CA ARG A 99 -0.70 -6.81 -9.24
C ARG A 99 -1.86 -7.64 -9.77
N ARG A 100 -1.61 -8.83 -10.24
CA ARG A 100 -2.67 -9.72 -10.72
C ARG A 100 -3.09 -10.74 -9.68
N ASN A 101 -2.42 -10.76 -8.52
CA ASN A 101 -2.69 -11.71 -7.45
C ASN A 101 -2.99 -10.96 -6.16
N LEU A 102 -4.11 -10.26 -6.17
CA LEU A 102 -4.50 -9.40 -5.03
C LEU A 102 -5.77 -9.88 -4.35
N GLY A 103 -6.09 -11.16 -4.47
CA GLY A 103 -7.19 -11.75 -3.71
C GLY A 103 -6.83 -11.84 -2.23
N THR A 104 -7.84 -12.05 -1.39
CA THR A 104 -7.66 -12.02 0.05
C THR A 104 -6.58 -12.97 0.55
N THR A 105 -6.58 -14.20 0.03
CA THR A 105 -5.57 -15.18 0.44
C THR A 105 -4.18 -14.74 0.01
N SER A 106 -4.06 -14.20 -1.21
CA SER A 106 -2.78 -13.71 -1.69
C SER A 106 -2.30 -12.53 -0.86
N LEU A 107 -3.21 -11.63 -0.48
CA LEU A 107 -2.85 -10.50 0.35
C LEU A 107 -2.29 -10.95 1.69
N LYS A 108 -2.84 -12.02 2.25
CA LYS A 108 -2.29 -12.58 3.50
C LYS A 108 -0.85 -13.04 3.30
N LEU A 109 -0.58 -13.75 2.21
CA LEU A 109 0.77 -14.21 1.91
C LEU A 109 1.71 -13.04 1.68
N HIS A 110 1.25 -12.04 0.93
CA HIS A 110 2.07 -10.84 0.67
C HIS A 110 2.39 -10.11 1.96
N SER A 111 1.43 -10.04 2.88
CA SER A 111 1.66 -9.39 4.16
C SER A 111 2.74 -10.11 4.96
N LYS A 112 2.73 -11.44 4.94
CA LYS A 112 3.78 -12.22 5.60
C LYS A 112 5.13 -11.96 4.96
N GLU A 113 5.18 -11.90 3.64
CA GLU A 113 6.43 -11.61 2.92
C GLU A 113 6.95 -10.23 3.27
N ALA A 114 6.06 -9.29 3.50
CA ALA A 114 6.45 -7.94 3.89
C ALA A 114 6.98 -7.87 5.32
N GLY A 115 6.76 -8.91 6.10
CA GLY A 115 7.27 -8.98 7.46
C GLY A 115 6.23 -8.77 8.54
N VAL A 116 4.95 -8.76 8.18
CA VAL A 116 3.88 -8.62 9.16
C VAL A 116 3.78 -9.92 9.96
N LYS A 117 3.81 -9.79 11.28
CA LYS A 117 3.81 -10.95 12.17
C LYS A 117 2.54 -11.07 13.01
N SER A 118 1.69 -10.05 13.02
CA SER A 118 0.47 -10.08 13.81
C SER A 118 -0.49 -11.12 13.27
N LYS A 119 -0.76 -12.15 14.06
CA LYS A 119 -1.69 -13.18 13.66
C LYS A 119 -3.09 -12.59 13.50
N LYS A 120 -3.45 -11.67 14.40
CA LYS A 120 -4.77 -11.04 14.33
C LYS A 120 -4.95 -10.28 13.02
N PHE A 121 -3.94 -9.51 12.62
CA PHE A 121 -4.01 -8.77 11.37
C PHE A 121 -4.18 -9.72 10.19
N LEU A 122 -3.38 -10.78 10.15
CA LEU A 122 -3.44 -11.74 9.05
C LEU A 122 -4.78 -12.45 8.98
N ASP A 123 -5.33 -12.81 10.14
CA ASP A 123 -6.64 -13.47 10.18
C ASP A 123 -7.75 -12.52 9.80
N ASP A 124 -7.68 -11.27 10.28
CA ASP A 124 -8.70 -10.27 9.96
C ASP A 124 -8.71 -9.96 8.47
N LEU A 125 -7.55 -9.95 7.85
CA LEU A 125 -7.43 -9.67 6.42
C LEU A 125 -8.17 -10.72 5.59
N VAL A 126 -8.05 -11.98 5.96
CA VAL A 126 -8.72 -13.07 5.24
C VAL A 126 -10.21 -13.07 5.51
N ASN A 127 -10.60 -12.77 6.73
CA ASN A 127 -12.01 -12.89 7.15
C ASN A 127 -12.83 -11.63 6.89
N ALA A 128 -12.18 -10.51 6.64
CA ALA A 128 -12.90 -9.28 6.35
C ALA A 128 -13.54 -9.36 4.97
N THR A 129 -14.75 -8.86 4.85
CA THR A 129 -15.48 -8.93 3.59
C THR A 129 -15.93 -7.55 3.10
#